data_313a69cd0e8a48fc219ffdfaf777f5c7
#
_entry.id   313a69cd0e8a48fc219ffdfaf777f5c7
#
_cell.length_a   1.000
_cell.length_b   1.000
_cell.length_c   1.000
_cell.angle_alpha   90.00
_cell.angle_beta   90.00
_cell.angle_gamma   90.00
#
_symmetry.space_group_name_H-M   'P 1'
#
loop_
_entity.id
_entity.type
_entity.pdbx_description
1 polymer ?
#
loop_
_entity_poly.entity_id
_entity_poly.type
_entity_poly.pdbx_seq_one_letter_code
_entity_poly.pdbx_strand_id
1 'polypeptide(L)'
;MKKLLISVAVFAFAIASFAQAPGYEFTTVVSHKATPVKDQSSTGTCWCFATASFMESELLRMGKGEYDLSEMFIVRQKYMNQMEDNYLRRGKGNIGEGSLAHTFKNAYKQVGIVPEEAYSGLIDGNKEHNHGALSRYFKALVDANIASKKRTPQYYALINNLFDTYLGKLPEKFTYKGKEYTPQSFTESLGLNMDDYIEPVSYTHLRAHETLSD
;
A
#
# COMPACT_ATOMS: atom_id res chain seq x y z
N MET A 1 -54.43 -15.78 -32.03
CA MET A 1 -54.66 -15.44 -30.61
C MET A 1 -53.98 -16.42 -29.65
N LYS A 2 -54.16 -17.78 -29.75
CA LYS A 2 -53.49 -18.74 -28.83
C LYS A 2 -51.98 -18.69 -28.84
N LYS A 3 -51.32 -18.51 -30.00
CA LYS A 3 -49.83 -18.37 -30.07
C LYS A 3 -49.30 -17.08 -29.43
N LEU A 4 -50.05 -15.99 -29.50
CA LEU A 4 -49.65 -14.71 -28.88
C LEU A 4 -49.78 -14.78 -27.33
N LEU A 5 -50.80 -15.46 -26.81
CA LEU A 5 -50.98 -15.69 -25.39
C LEU A 5 -49.87 -16.54 -24.78
N ILE A 6 -49.42 -17.59 -25.51
CA ILE A 6 -48.31 -18.44 -25.07
C ILE A 6 -46.99 -17.66 -25.05
N SER A 7 -46.72 -16.78 -26.05
CA SER A 7 -45.52 -15.94 -26.06
C SER A 7 -45.48 -14.92 -24.92
N VAL A 8 -46.61 -14.33 -24.59
CA VAL A 8 -46.73 -13.40 -23.46
C VAL A 8 -46.53 -14.11 -22.12
N ALA A 9 -47.11 -15.33 -21.97
CA ALA A 9 -46.91 -16.14 -20.76
C ALA A 9 -45.47 -16.57 -20.53
N VAL A 10 -44.76 -16.99 -21.60
CA VAL A 10 -43.33 -17.35 -21.54
C VAL A 10 -42.47 -16.13 -21.17
N PHE A 11 -42.77 -14.96 -21.72
CA PHE A 11 -42.04 -13.73 -21.41
C PHE A 11 -42.27 -13.26 -19.98
N ALA A 12 -43.49 -13.35 -19.45
CA ALA A 12 -43.82 -13.07 -18.07
C ALA A 12 -43.14 -14.03 -17.08
N PHE A 13 -42.99 -15.32 -17.44
CA PHE A 13 -42.30 -16.31 -16.63
C PHE A 13 -40.78 -16.06 -16.61
N ALA A 14 -40.19 -15.62 -17.71
CA ALA A 14 -38.77 -15.25 -17.77
C ALA A 14 -38.43 -14.04 -16.91
N ILE A 15 -39.34 -13.05 -16.81
CA ILE A 15 -39.15 -11.87 -15.94
C ILE A 15 -39.23 -12.26 -14.45
N ALA A 16 -40.09 -13.23 -14.09
CA ALA A 16 -40.20 -13.69 -12.70
C ALA A 16 -38.94 -14.44 -12.21
N SER A 17 -38.14 -14.99 -13.13
CA SER A 17 -36.94 -15.76 -12.79
C SER A 17 -35.75 -14.84 -12.36
N PHE A 18 -35.87 -13.53 -12.51
CA PHE A 18 -34.89 -12.54 -12.02
C PHE A 18 -35.24 -11.92 -10.65
N ALA A 19 -36.25 -12.47 -9.97
CA ALA A 19 -36.46 -12.13 -8.57
C ALA A 19 -35.28 -12.64 -7.77
N GLN A 20 -34.27 -11.79 -7.54
CA GLN A 20 -33.18 -12.07 -6.63
C GLN A 20 -33.75 -12.51 -5.30
N ALA A 21 -33.25 -13.63 -4.79
CA ALA A 21 -33.52 -14.01 -3.41
C ALA A 21 -33.18 -12.80 -2.53
N PRO A 22 -33.97 -12.51 -1.49
CA PRO A 22 -33.68 -11.40 -0.59
C PRO A 22 -32.22 -11.56 -0.12
N GLY A 23 -31.38 -10.58 -0.49
CA GLY A 23 -29.99 -10.54 -0.05
C GLY A 23 -29.94 -10.38 1.47
N TYR A 24 -28.77 -10.58 2.04
CA TYR A 24 -28.55 -10.29 3.44
C TYR A 24 -28.87 -8.82 3.73
N GLU A 25 -29.69 -8.56 4.74
CA GLU A 25 -29.88 -7.22 5.27
C GLU A 25 -28.77 -6.91 6.27
N PHE A 26 -28.01 -5.85 5.98
CA PHE A 26 -26.95 -5.38 6.86
C PHE A 26 -27.40 -4.14 7.62
N THR A 27 -27.19 -4.15 8.93
CA THR A 27 -27.38 -2.96 9.77
C THR A 27 -26.02 -2.33 10.02
N THR A 28 -25.87 -1.04 9.67
CA THR A 28 -24.66 -0.29 9.98
C THR A 28 -24.58 -0.05 11.48
N VAL A 29 -23.65 -0.72 12.14
CA VAL A 29 -23.41 -0.56 13.60
C VAL A 29 -22.54 0.66 13.86
N VAL A 30 -21.48 0.83 13.06
CA VAL A 30 -20.52 1.95 13.17
C VAL A 30 -20.07 2.34 11.76
N SER A 31 -19.97 3.66 11.52
CA SER A 31 -19.39 4.22 10.31
C SER A 31 -18.40 5.32 10.69
N HIS A 32 -17.14 5.14 10.37
CA HIS A 32 -16.10 6.15 10.54
C HIS A 32 -15.86 6.89 9.23
N LYS A 33 -15.47 8.17 9.35
CA LYS A 33 -15.03 8.96 8.18
C LYS A 33 -13.71 8.39 7.66
N ALA A 34 -13.58 8.38 6.35
CA ALA A 34 -12.34 8.00 5.65
C ALA A 34 -11.95 9.13 4.68
N THR A 35 -10.67 9.18 4.35
CA THR A 35 -10.15 10.03 3.28
C THR A 35 -10.58 9.49 1.91
N PRO A 36 -10.52 10.30 0.83
CA PRO A 36 -10.82 9.82 -0.52
C PRO A 36 -9.97 8.63 -0.93
N VAL A 37 -10.54 7.74 -1.74
CA VAL A 37 -9.82 6.60 -2.31
C VAL A 37 -8.75 7.11 -3.27
N LYS A 38 -7.54 6.55 -3.15
CA LYS A 38 -6.40 6.83 -4.03
C LYS A 38 -6.13 5.66 -4.95
N ASP A 39 -5.64 5.96 -6.16
CA ASP A 39 -5.28 4.97 -7.17
C ASP A 39 -3.78 4.64 -7.11
N GLN A 40 -3.45 3.38 -6.85
CA GLN A 40 -2.07 2.90 -6.90
C GLN A 40 -1.53 2.75 -8.32
N SER A 41 -2.41 2.81 -9.33
CA SER A 41 -2.10 2.63 -10.74
C SER A 41 -1.32 1.33 -11.03
N SER A 42 -0.31 1.38 -11.91
CA SER A 42 0.48 0.21 -12.33
C SER A 42 1.60 -0.13 -11.33
N THR A 43 1.21 -0.41 -10.07
CA THR A 43 2.14 -0.83 -9.00
C THR A 43 1.57 -1.95 -8.15
N GLY A 44 2.42 -2.73 -7.50
CA GLY A 44 2.04 -3.74 -6.51
C GLY A 44 2.03 -3.19 -5.08
N THR A 45 1.63 -1.92 -4.88
CA THR A 45 1.74 -1.21 -3.59
C THR A 45 0.42 -1.06 -2.83
N CYS A 46 -0.62 -1.83 -3.19
CA CYS A 46 -1.95 -1.80 -2.55
C CYS A 46 -1.90 -1.87 -1.01
N TRP A 47 -0.97 -2.64 -0.47
CA TRP A 47 -0.74 -2.74 0.98
C TRP A 47 -0.41 -1.39 1.63
N CYS A 48 0.37 -0.55 0.92
CA CYS A 48 0.77 0.77 1.40
C CYS A 48 -0.40 1.75 1.34
N PHE A 49 -1.11 1.80 0.22
CA PHE A 49 -2.31 2.63 0.04
C PHE A 49 -3.39 2.29 1.06
N ALA A 50 -3.68 0.99 1.27
CA ALA A 50 -4.65 0.56 2.26
C ALA A 50 -4.23 0.96 3.69
N THR A 51 -2.93 0.81 4.02
CA THR A 51 -2.46 1.16 5.36
C THR A 51 -2.40 2.69 5.56
N ALA A 52 -1.98 3.46 4.56
CA ALA A 52 -2.01 4.92 4.61
C ALA A 52 -3.44 5.44 4.83
N SER A 53 -4.41 4.95 4.05
CA SER A 53 -5.83 5.30 4.21
C SER A 53 -6.37 4.95 5.60
N PHE A 54 -5.95 3.82 6.17
CA PHE A 54 -6.29 3.48 7.56
C PHE A 54 -5.70 4.49 8.55
N MET A 55 -4.41 4.86 8.41
CA MET A 55 -3.76 5.83 9.30
C MET A 55 -4.37 7.24 9.16
N GLU A 56 -4.73 7.64 7.96
CA GLU A 56 -5.44 8.90 7.69
C GLU A 56 -6.82 8.91 8.37
N SER A 57 -7.56 7.80 8.31
CA SER A 57 -8.83 7.62 9.00
C SER A 57 -8.67 7.66 10.53
N GLU A 58 -7.57 7.12 11.06
CA GLU A 58 -7.24 7.23 12.47
C GLU A 58 -6.95 8.68 12.90
N LEU A 59 -6.24 9.44 12.07
CA LEU A 59 -6.03 10.88 12.32
C LEU A 59 -7.35 11.64 12.37
N LEU A 60 -8.28 11.34 11.46
CA LEU A 60 -9.64 11.88 11.51
C LEU A 60 -10.37 11.49 12.80
N ARG A 61 -10.31 10.21 13.19
CA ARG A 61 -10.93 9.70 14.42
C ARG A 61 -10.35 10.37 15.68
N MET A 62 -9.04 10.64 15.68
CA MET A 62 -8.34 11.32 16.76
C MET A 62 -8.59 12.85 16.80
N GLY A 63 -9.37 13.39 15.86
CA GLY A 63 -9.63 14.82 15.76
C GLY A 63 -8.43 15.66 15.30
N LYS A 64 -7.43 15.04 14.69
CA LYS A 64 -6.23 15.71 14.16
C LYS A 64 -6.50 16.45 12.85
N GLY A 65 -7.61 16.14 12.17
CA GLY A 65 -7.98 16.67 10.88
C GLY A 65 -7.61 15.74 9.73
N GLU A 66 -7.82 16.24 8.52
CA GLU A 66 -7.58 15.49 7.29
C GLU A 66 -6.12 15.66 6.87
N TYR A 67 -5.48 14.52 6.57
CA TYR A 67 -4.14 14.40 6.05
C TYR A 67 -4.15 13.52 4.81
N ASP A 68 -3.22 13.79 3.91
CA ASP A 68 -2.90 12.99 2.73
C ASP A 68 -1.43 12.57 2.89
N LEU A 69 -1.21 11.29 3.24
CA LEU A 69 0.10 10.74 3.60
C LEU A 69 0.76 10.09 2.38
N SER A 70 2.06 10.33 2.19
CA SER A 70 2.81 9.79 1.07
C SER A 70 3.03 8.28 1.18
N GLU A 71 2.40 7.51 0.31
CA GLU A 71 2.66 6.08 0.17
C GLU A 71 4.07 5.83 -0.38
N MET A 72 4.51 6.63 -1.33
CA MET A 72 5.78 6.40 -2.01
C MET A 72 6.99 6.66 -1.11
N PHE A 73 6.87 7.50 -0.09
CA PHE A 73 7.89 7.67 0.94
C PHE A 73 8.13 6.35 1.70
N ILE A 74 7.08 5.68 2.07
CA ILE A 74 7.11 4.36 2.75
C ILE A 74 7.56 3.26 1.79
N VAL A 75 7.06 3.25 0.56
CA VAL A 75 7.43 2.26 -0.47
C VAL A 75 8.93 2.32 -0.77
N ARG A 76 9.52 3.51 -0.87
CA ARG A 76 10.96 3.67 -1.06
C ARG A 76 11.75 3.06 0.09
N GLN A 77 11.36 3.31 1.34
CA GLN A 77 12.02 2.72 2.51
C GLN A 77 11.86 1.19 2.54
N LYS A 78 10.71 0.68 2.15
CA LYS A 78 10.51 -0.77 2.02
C LYS A 78 11.48 -1.39 1.03
N TYR A 79 11.74 -0.79 -0.12
CA TYR A 79 12.73 -1.29 -1.08
C TYR A 79 14.13 -1.30 -0.47
N MET A 80 14.52 -0.27 0.26
CA MET A 80 15.81 -0.24 0.98
C MET A 80 15.91 -1.39 1.98
N ASN A 81 14.87 -1.64 2.77
CA ASN A 81 14.83 -2.73 3.73
C ASN A 81 14.90 -4.12 3.04
N GLN A 82 14.22 -4.29 1.90
CA GLN A 82 14.28 -5.53 1.12
C GLN A 82 15.68 -5.82 0.57
N MET A 83 16.36 -4.79 0.10
CA MET A 83 17.75 -4.90 -0.37
C MET A 83 18.66 -5.43 0.74
N GLU A 84 18.52 -4.90 1.95
CA GLU A 84 19.30 -5.33 3.11
C GLU A 84 18.96 -6.77 3.53
N ASP A 85 17.67 -7.07 3.65
CA ASP A 85 17.20 -8.42 4.00
C ASP A 85 17.65 -9.46 2.98
N ASN A 86 17.56 -9.16 1.69
CA ASN A 86 18.01 -10.05 0.63
C ASN A 86 19.51 -10.32 0.69
N TYR A 87 20.32 -9.30 1.00
CA TYR A 87 21.75 -9.49 1.19
C TYR A 87 22.06 -10.39 2.39
N LEU A 88 21.45 -10.13 3.54
CA LEU A 88 21.61 -10.93 4.76
C LEU A 88 21.19 -12.38 4.54
N ARG A 89 20.18 -12.62 3.72
CA ARG A 89 19.70 -13.96 3.32
C ARG A 89 20.44 -14.55 2.13
N ARG A 90 21.55 -13.93 1.69
CA ARG A 90 22.38 -14.40 0.56
C ARG A 90 21.59 -14.59 -0.73
N GLY A 91 20.72 -13.65 -1.07
CA GLY A 91 19.88 -13.66 -2.26
C GLY A 91 18.57 -14.45 -2.12
N LYS A 92 18.24 -14.97 -0.93
CA LYS A 92 16.99 -15.72 -0.67
C LYS A 92 15.89 -14.84 -0.07
N GLY A 93 16.08 -13.52 0.01
CA GLY A 93 15.06 -12.57 0.39
C GLY A 93 14.06 -12.34 -0.74
N ASN A 94 12.87 -11.87 -0.38
CA ASN A 94 11.86 -11.47 -1.37
C ASN A 94 12.19 -10.08 -1.91
N ILE A 95 12.31 -9.95 -3.23
CA ILE A 95 12.44 -8.67 -3.93
C ILE A 95 11.23 -8.49 -4.83
N GLY A 96 10.37 -7.57 -4.47
CA GLY A 96 9.12 -7.32 -5.20
C GLY A 96 8.35 -6.15 -4.62
N GLU A 97 7.22 -5.78 -5.22
CA GLU A 97 6.43 -4.60 -4.84
C GLU A 97 5.50 -4.88 -3.66
N GLY A 98 4.95 -6.09 -3.59
CA GLY A 98 3.99 -6.49 -2.56
C GLY A 98 4.57 -6.51 -1.15
N SER A 99 3.70 -6.27 -0.16
CA SER A 99 3.98 -6.38 1.27
C SER A 99 2.69 -6.41 2.08
N LEU A 100 2.78 -6.13 3.40
CA LEU A 100 1.67 -6.10 4.35
C LEU A 100 1.78 -4.88 5.27
N ALA A 101 0.77 -4.65 6.12
CA ALA A 101 0.69 -3.46 6.97
C ALA A 101 1.85 -3.32 7.97
N HIS A 102 2.40 -4.42 8.48
CA HIS A 102 3.58 -4.36 9.36
C HIS A 102 4.80 -3.70 8.70
N THR A 103 4.92 -3.80 7.36
CA THR A 103 6.01 -3.12 6.63
C THR A 103 5.85 -1.61 6.67
N PHE A 104 4.62 -1.11 6.54
CA PHE A 104 4.32 0.31 6.73
C PHE A 104 4.72 0.76 8.13
N LYS A 105 4.27 0.05 9.17
CA LYS A 105 4.62 0.33 10.56
C LYS A 105 6.12 0.41 10.79
N ASN A 106 6.86 -0.56 10.26
CA ASN A 106 8.32 -0.62 10.41
C ASN A 106 9.02 0.53 9.69
N ALA A 107 8.63 0.85 8.46
CA ALA A 107 9.17 1.97 7.72
C ALA A 107 8.85 3.31 8.40
N TYR A 108 7.60 3.50 8.83
CA TYR A 108 7.17 4.67 9.60
C TYR A 108 8.04 4.91 10.85
N LYS A 109 8.33 3.85 11.62
CA LYS A 109 9.21 3.92 12.80
C LYS A 109 10.66 4.27 12.46
N GLN A 110 11.14 3.84 11.29
CA GLN A 110 12.52 4.03 10.87
C GLN A 110 12.79 5.43 10.31
N VAL A 111 11.91 5.91 9.45
CA VAL A 111 12.14 7.13 8.65
C VAL A 111 11.05 8.19 8.82
N GLY A 112 9.98 7.88 9.55
CA GLY A 112 8.81 8.73 9.66
C GLY A 112 7.94 8.67 8.40
N ILE A 113 7.18 9.74 8.18
CA ILE A 113 6.31 9.94 7.03
C ILE A 113 6.28 11.41 6.64
N VAL A 114 5.88 11.69 5.41
CA VAL A 114 5.66 13.04 4.89
C VAL A 114 4.27 13.13 4.25
N PRO A 115 3.69 14.32 4.07
CA PRO A 115 2.45 14.47 3.29
C PRO A 115 2.73 14.22 1.81
N GLU A 116 1.70 13.79 1.08
CA GLU A 116 1.75 13.50 -0.36
C GLU A 116 2.26 14.71 -1.16
N GLU A 117 1.84 15.93 -0.81
CA GLU A 117 2.29 17.16 -1.47
C GLU A 117 3.80 17.43 -1.34
N ALA A 118 4.47 16.85 -0.32
CA ALA A 118 5.92 16.97 -0.15
C ALA A 118 6.69 15.88 -0.91
N TYR A 119 6.07 14.74 -1.14
CA TYR A 119 6.71 13.63 -1.86
C TYR A 119 5.66 12.67 -2.43
N SER A 120 5.22 12.93 -3.65
CA SER A 120 4.24 12.08 -4.33
C SER A 120 4.85 10.82 -4.96
N GLY A 121 6.16 10.78 -5.16
CA GLY A 121 6.78 9.73 -5.97
C GLY A 121 6.49 9.84 -7.47
N LEU A 122 5.81 10.90 -7.90
CA LEU A 122 5.56 11.21 -9.31
C LEU A 122 6.58 12.25 -9.80
N ILE A 123 7.20 11.98 -10.93
CA ILE A 123 8.22 12.84 -11.54
C ILE A 123 7.84 13.16 -12.98
N ASP A 124 8.49 14.16 -13.55
CA ASP A 124 8.40 14.53 -14.98
C ASP A 124 6.96 14.77 -15.49
N GLY A 125 6.06 15.22 -14.59
CA GLY A 125 4.67 15.50 -14.94
C GLY A 125 3.80 14.25 -15.12
N ASN A 126 4.29 13.07 -14.71
CA ASN A 126 3.49 11.86 -14.68
C ASN A 126 2.31 12.03 -13.72
N LYS A 127 1.17 11.48 -14.11
CA LYS A 127 -0.06 11.52 -13.31
C LYS A 127 -0.37 10.18 -12.64
N GLU A 128 0.32 9.15 -13.03
CA GLU A 128 0.09 7.77 -12.60
C GLU A 128 1.40 7.08 -12.26
N HIS A 129 1.38 6.24 -11.24
CA HIS A 129 2.52 5.43 -10.86
C HIS A 129 2.70 4.24 -11.81
N ASN A 130 3.95 3.97 -12.18
CA ASN A 130 4.32 2.78 -12.92
C ASN A 130 5.69 2.29 -12.46
N HIS A 131 5.71 1.22 -11.69
CA HIS A 131 6.93 0.66 -11.14
C HIS A 131 7.54 -0.47 -11.98
N GLY A 132 6.99 -0.77 -13.15
CA GLY A 132 7.47 -1.90 -13.95
C GLY A 132 8.95 -1.82 -14.35
N ALA A 133 9.47 -0.63 -14.73
CA ALA A 133 10.88 -0.44 -15.02
C ALA A 133 11.70 -0.36 -13.72
N LEU A 134 11.25 0.42 -12.76
CA LEU A 134 11.90 0.54 -11.43
C LEU A 134 12.16 -0.83 -10.80
N SER A 135 11.15 -1.69 -10.73
CA SER A 135 11.25 -3.02 -10.12
C SER A 135 12.27 -3.91 -10.84
N ARG A 136 12.32 -3.85 -12.18
CA ARG A 136 13.29 -4.62 -12.96
C ARG A 136 14.74 -4.16 -12.72
N TYR A 137 14.98 -2.86 -12.75
CA TYR A 137 16.32 -2.30 -12.49
C TYR A 137 16.76 -2.51 -11.05
N PHE A 138 15.85 -2.31 -10.10
CA PHE A 138 16.11 -2.58 -8.69
C PHE A 138 16.53 -4.04 -8.46
N LYS A 139 15.75 -4.99 -9.00
CA LYS A 139 16.09 -6.41 -8.90
C LYS A 139 17.45 -6.73 -9.54
N ALA A 140 17.75 -6.19 -10.72
CA ALA A 140 19.01 -6.41 -11.39
C ALA A 140 20.21 -5.91 -10.57
N LEU A 141 20.10 -4.73 -9.96
CA LEU A 141 21.14 -4.17 -9.08
C LEU A 141 21.33 -5.01 -7.81
N VAL A 142 20.25 -5.47 -7.22
CA VAL A 142 20.28 -6.34 -6.03
C VAL A 142 20.94 -7.68 -6.37
N ASP A 143 20.57 -8.32 -7.48
CA ASP A 143 21.15 -9.60 -7.93
C ASP A 143 22.66 -9.45 -8.24
N ALA A 144 23.06 -8.37 -8.91
CA ALA A 144 24.47 -8.06 -9.18
C ALA A 144 25.29 -7.88 -7.89
N ASN A 145 24.69 -7.22 -6.88
CA ASN A 145 25.35 -7.07 -5.57
C ASN A 145 25.53 -8.41 -4.85
N ILE A 146 24.55 -9.30 -4.90
CA ILE A 146 24.67 -10.66 -4.35
C ILE A 146 25.79 -11.43 -5.06
N ALA A 147 25.86 -11.36 -6.38
CA ALA A 147 26.91 -12.01 -7.17
C ALA A 147 28.32 -11.49 -6.83
N SER A 148 28.45 -10.20 -6.56
CA SER A 148 29.73 -9.56 -6.19
C SER A 148 30.22 -9.92 -4.79
N LYS A 149 29.35 -10.43 -3.94
CA LYS A 149 29.59 -10.77 -2.51
C LYS A 149 30.09 -9.59 -1.66
N LYS A 150 29.99 -8.36 -2.15
CA LYS A 150 30.46 -7.16 -1.46
C LYS A 150 29.42 -6.05 -1.59
N ARG A 151 29.15 -5.38 -0.48
CA ARG A 151 28.41 -4.10 -0.47
C ARG A 151 29.43 -2.97 -0.46
N THR A 152 29.25 -2.03 -1.35
CA THR A 152 30.11 -0.86 -1.45
C THR A 152 29.31 0.42 -1.32
N PRO A 153 29.92 1.55 -0.94
CA PRO A 153 29.25 2.85 -0.98
C PRO A 153 28.65 3.17 -2.35
N GLN A 154 29.32 2.75 -3.44
CA GLN A 154 28.84 2.93 -4.81
C GLN A 154 27.53 2.16 -5.08
N TYR A 155 27.38 0.97 -4.52
CA TYR A 155 26.14 0.21 -4.63
C TYR A 155 24.96 0.96 -4.01
N TYR A 156 25.13 1.51 -2.81
CA TYR A 156 24.10 2.32 -2.16
C TYR A 156 23.79 3.59 -2.95
N ALA A 157 24.82 4.24 -3.51
CA ALA A 157 24.62 5.41 -4.36
C ALA A 157 23.83 5.05 -5.63
N LEU A 158 24.11 3.92 -6.28
CA LEU A 158 23.37 3.45 -7.46
C LEU A 158 21.89 3.19 -7.12
N ILE A 159 21.61 2.52 -6.02
CA ILE A 159 20.24 2.26 -5.58
C ILE A 159 19.49 3.57 -5.27
N ASN A 160 20.13 4.49 -4.54
CA ASN A 160 19.51 5.78 -4.25
C ASN A 160 19.26 6.60 -5.52
N ASN A 161 20.22 6.63 -6.46
CA ASN A 161 20.06 7.31 -7.75
C ASN A 161 18.93 6.67 -8.59
N LEU A 162 18.77 5.35 -8.55
CA LEU A 162 17.65 4.68 -9.18
C LEU A 162 16.32 5.18 -8.61
N PHE A 163 16.19 5.23 -7.28
CA PHE A 163 14.97 5.72 -6.65
C PHE A 163 14.74 7.21 -6.90
N ASP A 164 15.81 8.03 -6.87
CA ASP A 164 15.71 9.45 -7.21
C ASP A 164 15.23 9.67 -8.64
N THR A 165 15.65 8.79 -9.57
CA THR A 165 15.25 8.84 -10.97
C THR A 165 13.78 8.46 -11.18
N TYR A 166 13.25 7.51 -10.42
CA TYR A 166 11.90 6.97 -10.64
C TYR A 166 10.84 7.51 -9.67
N LEU A 167 11.25 7.94 -8.47
CA LEU A 167 10.34 8.36 -7.41
C LEU A 167 10.61 9.80 -6.92
N GLY A 168 11.66 10.44 -7.46
CA GLY A 168 12.10 11.76 -6.98
C GLY A 168 12.98 11.69 -5.73
N LYS A 169 13.64 12.82 -5.44
CA LYS A 169 14.50 12.95 -4.26
C LYS A 169 13.69 13.09 -3.00
N LEU A 170 14.12 12.41 -1.94
CA LEU A 170 13.50 12.55 -0.62
C LEU A 170 13.67 13.99 -0.10
N PRO A 171 12.61 14.58 0.46
CA PRO A 171 12.71 15.89 1.08
C PRO A 171 13.45 15.79 2.42
N GLU A 172 14.48 16.61 2.61
CA GLU A 172 15.10 16.79 3.92
C GLU A 172 14.24 17.70 4.81
N LYS A 173 13.65 18.73 4.19
CA LYS A 173 12.71 19.68 4.78
C LYS A 173 11.61 20.02 3.79
N PHE A 174 10.46 20.36 4.29
CA PHE A 174 9.31 20.79 3.49
C PHE A 174 8.40 21.72 4.30
N THR A 175 7.59 22.49 3.60
CA THR A 175 6.55 23.32 4.24
C THR A 175 5.20 22.64 4.06
N TYR A 176 4.46 22.45 5.14
CA TYR A 176 3.11 21.91 5.14
C TYR A 176 2.19 22.79 5.99
N LYS A 177 1.07 23.23 5.41
CA LYS A 177 0.11 24.14 6.08
C LYS A 177 0.81 25.37 6.72
N GLY A 178 1.80 25.94 6.02
CA GLY A 178 2.52 27.15 6.44
C GLY A 178 3.59 26.98 7.52
N LYS A 179 3.91 25.74 7.90
CA LYS A 179 4.96 25.41 8.87
C LYS A 179 6.04 24.53 8.23
N GLU A 180 7.31 24.81 8.54
CA GLU A 180 8.45 23.99 8.11
C GLU A 180 8.56 22.72 8.96
N TYR A 181 8.82 21.60 8.31
CA TYR A 181 9.00 20.28 8.91
C TYR A 181 10.19 19.55 8.29
N THR A 182 10.76 18.64 9.07
CA THR A 182 11.48 17.47 8.57
C THR A 182 10.54 16.26 8.58
N PRO A 183 10.84 15.17 7.88
CA PRO A 183 10.03 13.94 7.97
C PRO A 183 9.77 13.51 9.41
N GLN A 184 10.80 13.57 10.27
CA GLN A 184 10.67 13.18 11.67
C GLN A 184 9.75 14.12 12.46
N SER A 185 9.95 15.45 12.35
CA SER A 185 9.12 16.40 13.10
C SER A 185 7.67 16.44 12.64
N PHE A 186 7.40 16.14 11.35
CA PHE A 186 6.05 15.97 10.84
C PHE A 186 5.41 14.72 11.46
N THR A 187 6.11 13.59 11.44
CA THR A 187 5.68 12.33 12.03
C THR A 187 5.29 12.48 13.50
N GLU A 188 6.13 13.15 14.29
CA GLU A 188 5.87 13.45 15.70
C GLU A 188 4.61 14.32 15.88
N SER A 189 4.37 15.28 14.99
CA SER A 189 3.20 16.16 15.05
C SER A 189 1.87 15.43 14.84
N LEU A 190 1.88 14.31 14.12
CA LEU A 190 0.70 13.47 13.90
C LEU A 190 0.25 12.77 15.19
N GLY A 191 1.18 12.42 16.07
CA GLY A 191 0.90 11.75 17.33
C GLY A 191 0.41 10.31 17.17
N LEU A 192 0.73 9.67 16.03
CA LEU A 192 0.45 8.25 15.79
C LEU A 192 1.55 7.41 16.45
N ASN A 193 1.16 6.50 17.33
CA ASN A 193 2.08 5.51 17.88
C ASN A 193 1.83 4.15 17.19
N MET A 194 2.78 3.70 16.38
CA MET A 194 2.65 2.45 15.62
C MET A 194 2.55 1.20 16.50
N ASP A 195 2.88 1.28 17.77
CA ASP A 195 2.76 0.14 18.71
C ASP A 195 1.32 -0.09 19.17
N ASP A 196 0.45 0.91 18.99
CA ASP A 196 -0.97 0.81 19.34
C ASP A 196 -1.77 0.02 18.28
N TYR A 197 -1.16 -0.29 17.12
CA TYR A 197 -1.81 -0.98 16.00
C TYR A 197 -1.28 -2.38 15.84
N ILE A 198 -2.20 -3.33 15.66
CA ILE A 198 -1.90 -4.73 15.38
C ILE A 198 -2.39 -5.12 13.98
N GLU A 199 -1.70 -6.04 13.35
CA GLU A 199 -2.11 -6.66 12.11
C GLU A 199 -2.62 -8.07 12.43
N PRO A 200 -3.95 -8.31 12.45
CA PRO A 200 -4.49 -9.63 12.70
C PRO A 200 -4.21 -10.55 11.52
N VAL A 201 -3.70 -11.73 11.79
CA VAL A 201 -3.46 -12.78 10.78
C VAL A 201 -4.57 -13.81 10.87
N SER A 202 -5.19 -14.15 9.74
CA SER A 202 -6.17 -15.22 9.67
C SER A 202 -5.48 -16.59 9.60
N TYR A 203 -5.80 -17.46 10.53
CA TYR A 203 -5.32 -18.85 10.60
C TYR A 203 -6.29 -19.86 10.00
N THR A 204 -7.23 -19.42 9.15
CA THR A 204 -8.24 -20.30 8.54
C THR A 204 -7.63 -21.51 7.81
N HIS A 205 -6.44 -21.39 7.25
CA HIS A 205 -5.73 -22.49 6.59
C HIS A 205 -5.19 -23.55 7.59
N LEU A 206 -4.78 -23.14 8.78
CA LEU A 206 -4.31 -24.10 9.81
C LEU A 206 -5.45 -24.98 10.33
N ARG A 207 -6.64 -24.42 10.52
CA ARG A 207 -7.83 -25.19 10.92
C ARG A 207 -8.32 -26.18 9.85
N ALA A 208 -8.14 -25.85 8.57
CA ALA A 208 -8.49 -26.76 7.49
C ALA A 208 -7.61 -28.01 7.43
N HIS A 209 -6.37 -27.93 7.94
CA HIS A 209 -5.47 -29.09 8.05
C HIS A 209 -5.72 -29.92 9.30
N GLU A 210 -6.19 -29.34 10.39
CA GLU A 210 -6.51 -30.05 11.63
C GLU A 210 -7.77 -30.93 11.51
N THR A 211 -8.68 -30.61 10.59
CA THR A 211 -9.91 -31.41 10.35
C THR A 211 -9.71 -32.62 9.46
N LEU A 212 -8.51 -32.86 8.93
CA LEU A 212 -8.17 -34.00 8.09
C LEU A 212 -7.38 -35.10 8.82
N SER A 213 -7.19 -34.97 10.13
CA SER A 213 -6.41 -35.91 10.97
C SER A 213 -7.24 -36.72 11.97
N ASP A 214 -8.59 -36.70 11.89
CA ASP A 214 -9.50 -37.53 12.69
C ASP A 214 -10.14 -38.63 11.86
#